data_b59529c6b0d72c8fe587e809703b3708
#
_entry.id   b59529c6b0d72c8fe587e809703b3708
#
_cell.length_a   1.000
_cell.length_b   1.000
_cell.length_c   1.000
_cell.angle_alpha   90.00
_cell.angle_beta   90.00
_cell.angle_gamma   90.00
#
_symmetry.space_group_name_H-M   'P 1'
#
loop_
_entity.id
_entity.type
_entity.pdbx_description
1 polymer ?
#
loop_
_entity_poly.entity_id
_entity_poly.type
_entity_poly.pdbx_seq_one_letter_code
_entity_poly.pdbx_strand_id
1 'polypeptide(L)'
;MVDSRNWDWETGEKRVSLDSWKKKYQWVEEPYASPDGETVAAIVNVDEGEFTVCVNGDVWGETVFDKIWHLRFSPDGRLTALVSEMGEWTMAVDGAAWENKFGYIWEPRFSIDGTAIAAPVQQDMRYAMVLNGEPWEQTYANMTYFAMSPDGRHTAGAVQVEDVDSGEIHKFQKGSFTAALDGQPWDMRFVNVWNLALSPDGAHLAAEVRLNLYDYTIAVDGVPWESRYATVWEPVFNPVTGTVVAPVREKGMWRLTEDGKTLWDRRFVQIWHQMFSPDGSRLAAIVAPKYGRWTVAVDGEPWPSTFTQLVTDATFSPDGQRIAALAKDDETFRVVVDGSPWSDAWDMAWKPVFSPDGKDVAAKVEKKGQYTYTVNNRVWSGSCDAAWEPVFSPDGTQLMLRTIEAGNYVRRVVPVSIITG
;
A
#
# COMPACT_ATOMS: atom_id res chain seq x y z
N MET A 1 11.58 3.19 -4.97
CA MET A 1 11.95 1.76 -5.11
C MET A 1 13.14 1.52 -4.19
N VAL A 2 13.11 0.48 -3.40
CA VAL A 2 14.19 0.14 -2.47
C VAL A 2 15.48 -0.13 -3.26
N ASP A 3 16.61 0.40 -2.77
CA ASP A 3 17.91 0.14 -3.40
C ASP A 3 18.43 -1.24 -3.01
N SER A 4 18.24 -2.21 -3.89
CA SER A 4 18.66 -3.60 -3.70
C SER A 4 20.07 -3.92 -4.23
N ARG A 5 20.86 -2.90 -4.64
CA ARG A 5 22.20 -3.08 -5.22
C ARG A 5 23.20 -3.70 -4.24
N ASN A 6 23.02 -3.45 -2.96
CA ASN A 6 23.91 -3.94 -1.91
C ASN A 6 23.44 -5.27 -1.27
N TRP A 7 22.38 -5.88 -1.77
CA TRP A 7 21.90 -7.16 -1.25
C TRP A 7 22.76 -8.31 -1.77
N ASP A 8 22.72 -9.42 -1.06
CA ASP A 8 23.40 -10.64 -1.50
C ASP A 8 22.59 -11.31 -2.62
N TRP A 9 23.15 -11.29 -3.83
CA TRP A 9 22.56 -11.89 -5.02
C TRP A 9 23.30 -13.15 -5.49
N GLU A 10 24.19 -13.70 -4.66
CA GLU A 10 24.81 -14.97 -4.99
C GLU A 10 23.75 -16.08 -5.02
N THR A 11 23.82 -16.90 -6.09
CA THR A 11 22.96 -18.07 -6.22
C THR A 11 23.19 -19.01 -5.05
N GLY A 12 22.12 -19.29 -4.29
CA GLY A 12 22.26 -20.10 -3.09
C GLY A 12 21.00 -20.07 -2.22
N GLU A 13 21.13 -20.67 -1.05
CA GLU A 13 20.05 -20.85 -0.11
C GLU A 13 20.52 -20.61 1.32
N LYS A 14 19.75 -19.83 2.09
CA LYS A 14 19.94 -19.64 3.53
C LYS A 14 18.66 -20.11 4.26
N ARG A 15 18.85 -20.78 5.41
CA ARG A 15 17.74 -21.35 6.17
C ARG A 15 17.75 -20.88 7.62
N VAL A 16 16.55 -20.59 8.17
CA VAL A 16 16.33 -20.33 9.59
C VAL A 16 15.24 -21.28 10.08
N SER A 17 15.51 -22.04 11.15
CA SER A 17 14.54 -23.02 11.68
C SER A 17 13.49 -22.34 12.55
N LEU A 18 12.27 -22.19 12.02
CA LEU A 18 11.12 -21.67 12.76
C LEU A 18 10.60 -22.70 13.80
N ASP A 19 10.77 -23.98 13.55
CA ASP A 19 10.39 -25.04 14.49
C ASP A 19 11.20 -24.98 15.80
N SER A 20 12.42 -24.42 15.77
CA SER A 20 13.21 -24.18 16.98
C SER A 20 12.56 -23.12 17.87
N TRP A 21 11.91 -22.11 17.28
CA TRP A 21 11.23 -21.05 18.00
C TRP A 21 9.97 -21.58 18.69
N LYS A 22 9.17 -22.39 17.98
CA LYS A 22 7.98 -23.04 18.53
C LYS A 22 8.29 -23.97 19.71
N LYS A 23 9.54 -24.49 19.83
CA LYS A 23 9.99 -25.28 20.98
C LYS A 23 10.49 -24.41 22.13
N LYS A 24 10.97 -23.20 21.82
CA LYS A 24 11.57 -22.28 22.81
C LYS A 24 10.51 -21.40 23.48
N TYR A 25 9.50 -20.96 22.74
CA TYR A 25 8.47 -20.02 23.17
C TYR A 25 7.11 -20.70 23.33
N GLN A 26 6.28 -20.21 24.24
CA GLN A 26 4.91 -20.73 24.42
C GLN A 26 4.03 -20.46 23.22
N TRP A 27 4.28 -19.34 22.54
CA TRP A 27 3.55 -18.89 21.36
C TRP A 27 4.46 -18.13 20.41
N VAL A 28 4.27 -18.35 19.12
CA VAL A 28 4.98 -17.69 18.02
C VAL A 28 3.96 -17.30 16.96
N GLU A 29 3.92 -16.03 16.61
CA GLU A 29 3.03 -15.51 15.58
C GLU A 29 3.56 -15.82 14.16
N GLU A 30 2.75 -15.49 13.16
CA GLU A 30 3.16 -15.62 11.76
C GLU A 30 4.43 -14.79 11.50
N PRO A 31 5.47 -15.37 10.88
CA PRO A 31 6.72 -14.68 10.68
C PRO A 31 6.67 -13.68 9.50
N TYR A 32 7.47 -12.65 9.59
CA TYR A 32 7.72 -11.65 8.56
C TYR A 32 9.18 -11.72 8.09
N ALA A 33 9.41 -11.60 6.79
CA ALA A 33 10.76 -11.57 6.21
C ALA A 33 11.15 -10.15 5.80
N SER A 34 12.42 -9.80 6.04
CA SER A 34 12.98 -8.53 5.57
C SER A 34 12.96 -8.41 4.04
N PRO A 35 12.97 -7.19 3.47
CA PRO A 35 13.00 -6.99 2.03
C PRO A 35 14.14 -7.74 1.33
N ASP A 36 15.34 -7.75 1.91
CA ASP A 36 16.53 -8.47 1.41
C ASP A 36 16.53 -9.98 1.71
N GLY A 37 15.57 -10.44 2.51
CA GLY A 37 15.41 -11.84 2.91
C GLY A 37 16.45 -12.37 3.91
N GLU A 38 17.38 -11.53 4.39
CA GLU A 38 18.42 -11.96 5.35
C GLU A 38 17.87 -12.16 6.77
N THR A 39 16.74 -11.54 7.05
CA THR A 39 16.13 -11.54 8.38
C THR A 39 14.71 -12.07 8.30
N VAL A 40 14.35 -12.94 9.25
CA VAL A 40 12.98 -13.33 9.53
C VAL A 40 12.66 -13.05 10.99
N ALA A 41 11.49 -12.49 11.26
CA ALA A 41 11.08 -12.07 12.59
C ALA A 41 9.64 -12.49 12.88
N ALA A 42 9.34 -12.80 14.13
CA ALA A 42 8.00 -13.07 14.62
C ALA A 42 7.82 -12.57 16.06
N ILE A 43 6.60 -12.18 16.40
CA ILE A 43 6.23 -11.89 17.78
C ILE A 43 6.22 -13.21 18.55
N VAL A 44 6.81 -13.22 19.74
CA VAL A 44 6.88 -14.37 20.61
C VAL A 44 6.47 -14.02 22.03
N ASN A 45 5.84 -14.96 22.72
CA ASN A 45 5.52 -14.85 24.14
C ASN A 45 6.68 -15.44 24.95
N VAL A 46 7.28 -14.67 25.84
CA VAL A 46 8.42 -15.09 26.67
C VAL A 46 8.00 -15.48 28.09
N ASP A 47 6.94 -14.81 28.61
CA ASP A 47 6.29 -15.16 29.90
C ASP A 47 4.82 -14.71 29.86
N GLU A 48 4.04 -15.03 30.90
CA GLU A 48 2.62 -14.65 30.99
C GLU A 48 2.44 -13.13 30.88
N GLY A 49 1.81 -12.67 29.77
CA GLY A 49 1.60 -11.25 29.47
C GLY A 49 2.84 -10.50 28.98
N GLU A 50 3.97 -11.18 28.75
CA GLU A 50 5.21 -10.58 28.27
C GLU A 50 5.55 -11.03 26.84
N PHE A 51 5.67 -10.08 25.94
CA PHE A 51 5.95 -10.31 24.53
C PHE A 51 7.25 -9.62 24.12
N THR A 52 7.96 -10.23 23.18
CA THR A 52 9.08 -9.63 22.46
C THR A 52 9.07 -10.10 21.01
N VAL A 53 10.05 -9.71 20.22
CA VAL A 53 10.22 -10.17 18.84
C VAL A 53 11.43 -11.10 18.77
N CYS A 54 11.24 -12.27 18.17
CA CYS A 54 12.32 -13.17 17.82
C CYS A 54 12.80 -12.86 16.41
N VAL A 55 14.10 -12.58 16.25
CA VAL A 55 14.76 -12.20 14.99
C VAL A 55 15.85 -13.22 14.70
N ASN A 56 15.72 -14.03 13.65
CA ASN A 56 16.64 -15.10 13.27
C ASN A 56 16.98 -16.10 14.41
N GLY A 57 16.14 -16.17 15.47
CA GLY A 57 16.34 -17.04 16.63
C GLY A 57 16.74 -16.32 17.93
N ASP A 58 17.18 -15.08 17.84
CA ASP A 58 17.53 -14.21 18.96
C ASP A 58 16.38 -13.25 19.31
N VAL A 59 16.31 -12.81 20.55
CA VAL A 59 15.32 -11.83 20.98
C VAL A 59 15.71 -10.40 20.57
N TRP A 60 14.70 -9.58 20.30
CA TRP A 60 14.84 -8.19 19.89
C TRP A 60 15.16 -7.29 21.10
N GLY A 61 16.42 -7.18 21.45
CA GLY A 61 16.85 -6.44 22.62
C GLY A 61 16.49 -7.13 23.96
N GLU A 62 16.57 -6.38 25.02
CA GLU A 62 16.23 -6.83 26.39
C GLU A 62 14.81 -6.41 26.81
N THR A 63 14.12 -5.61 26.00
CA THR A 63 12.82 -5.05 26.33
C THR A 63 11.69 -6.03 26.01
N VAL A 64 10.80 -6.21 26.97
CA VAL A 64 9.52 -6.91 26.82
C VAL A 64 8.38 -5.90 26.87
N PHE A 65 7.27 -6.22 26.22
CA PHE A 65 6.10 -5.36 26.09
C PHE A 65 4.84 -6.14 26.51
N ASP A 66 3.84 -5.39 27.00
CA ASP A 66 2.54 -5.98 27.35
C ASP A 66 1.80 -6.48 26.07
N LYS A 67 2.01 -5.79 24.95
CA LYS A 67 1.43 -6.14 23.64
C LYS A 67 2.35 -5.66 22.51
N ILE A 68 2.35 -6.44 21.43
CA ILE A 68 3.03 -6.08 20.18
C ILE A 68 2.06 -6.34 19.03
N TRP A 69 1.90 -5.34 18.13
CA TRP A 69 1.07 -5.45 16.94
C TRP A 69 1.80 -4.91 15.72
N HIS A 70 1.31 -5.23 14.52
CA HIS A 70 1.81 -4.70 13.25
C HIS A 70 3.33 -4.86 13.08
N LEU A 71 3.87 -6.01 13.47
CA LEU A 71 5.26 -6.34 13.18
C LEU A 71 5.49 -6.31 11.66
N ARG A 72 6.39 -5.47 11.18
CA ARG A 72 6.71 -5.33 9.76
C ARG A 72 8.14 -4.84 9.57
N PHE A 73 8.71 -5.19 8.42
CA PHE A 73 9.91 -4.52 7.95
C PHE A 73 9.52 -3.30 7.12
N SER A 74 10.21 -2.18 7.36
CA SER A 74 10.17 -1.02 6.48
C SER A 74 10.90 -1.33 5.16
N PRO A 75 10.68 -0.55 4.10
CA PRO A 75 11.37 -0.75 2.83
C PRO A 75 12.90 -0.74 2.93
N ASP A 76 13.51 0.02 3.85
CA ASP A 76 14.95 0.06 4.12
C ASP A 76 15.46 -1.11 5.00
N GLY A 77 14.55 -2.00 5.42
CA GLY A 77 14.89 -3.23 6.18
C GLY A 77 14.87 -3.08 7.68
N ARG A 78 14.53 -1.91 8.26
CA ARG A 78 14.34 -1.79 9.71
C ARG A 78 13.11 -2.55 10.16
N LEU A 79 13.21 -3.23 11.29
CA LEU A 79 12.09 -3.95 11.87
C LEU A 79 11.27 -3.03 12.76
N THR A 80 9.98 -2.93 12.52
CA THR A 80 9.06 -2.03 13.22
C THR A 80 7.89 -2.77 13.82
N ALA A 81 7.40 -2.31 14.97
CA ALA A 81 6.21 -2.83 15.60
C ALA A 81 5.49 -1.75 16.43
N LEU A 82 4.17 -1.84 16.53
CA LEU A 82 3.40 -1.11 17.53
C LEU A 82 3.51 -1.85 18.85
N VAL A 83 3.96 -1.17 19.90
CA VAL A 83 4.20 -1.76 21.21
C VAL A 83 3.42 -1.04 22.29
N SER A 84 3.01 -1.77 23.33
CA SER A 84 2.31 -1.20 24.48
C SER A 84 3.03 -1.54 25.78
N GLU A 85 3.17 -0.52 26.62
CA GLU A 85 3.64 -0.62 28.00
C GLU A 85 2.68 0.14 28.92
N MET A 86 2.21 -0.47 30.00
CA MET A 86 1.31 0.12 30.99
C MET A 86 0.06 0.76 30.39
N GLY A 87 -0.44 0.21 29.26
CA GLY A 87 -1.63 0.69 28.57
C GLY A 87 -1.40 1.86 27.59
N GLU A 88 -0.20 2.40 27.50
CA GLU A 88 0.18 3.39 26.47
C GLU A 88 0.85 2.71 25.28
N TRP A 89 0.67 3.28 24.10
CA TRP A 89 1.16 2.74 22.84
C TRP A 89 2.21 3.63 22.19
N THR A 90 3.17 3.03 21.53
CA THR A 90 4.17 3.71 20.72
C THR A 90 4.66 2.82 19.57
N MET A 91 5.54 3.33 18.74
CA MET A 91 6.26 2.58 17.73
C MET A 91 7.64 2.17 18.27
N ALA A 92 8.02 0.91 18.08
CA ALA A 92 9.39 0.47 18.25
C ALA A 92 10.04 0.21 16.88
N VAL A 93 11.28 0.63 16.72
CA VAL A 93 12.11 0.46 15.52
C VAL A 93 13.42 -0.19 15.94
N ASP A 94 13.73 -1.35 15.37
CA ASP A 94 14.93 -2.16 15.70
C ASP A 94 15.14 -2.34 17.22
N GLY A 95 14.02 -2.54 17.97
CA GLY A 95 14.02 -2.73 19.41
C GLY A 95 13.97 -1.47 20.26
N ALA A 96 14.09 -0.29 19.66
CA ALA A 96 14.01 0.99 20.35
C ALA A 96 12.62 1.62 20.19
N ALA A 97 11.90 1.79 21.29
CA ALA A 97 10.61 2.48 21.30
C ALA A 97 10.81 4.01 21.15
N TRP A 98 9.88 4.68 20.45
CA TRP A 98 9.85 6.14 20.43
C TRP A 98 9.61 6.71 21.83
N GLU A 99 10.10 7.92 22.09
CA GLU A 99 9.95 8.59 23.37
C GLU A 99 8.49 8.98 23.65
N ASN A 100 7.78 9.46 22.61
CA ASN A 100 6.38 9.84 22.73
C ASN A 100 5.49 8.59 22.79
N LYS A 101 4.61 8.55 23.78
CA LYS A 101 3.59 7.50 23.95
C LYS A 101 2.20 8.11 23.82
N PHE A 102 1.26 7.29 23.35
CA PHE A 102 -0.08 7.71 23.00
C PHE A 102 -1.11 6.75 23.62
N GLY A 103 -2.35 7.20 23.78
CA GLY A 103 -3.45 6.34 24.14
C GLY A 103 -3.71 5.27 23.08
N TYR A 104 -3.49 5.62 21.80
CA TYR A 104 -3.57 4.68 20.67
C TYR A 104 -2.75 5.15 19.47
N ILE A 105 -2.18 4.19 18.72
CA ILE A 105 -1.46 4.37 17.45
C ILE A 105 -1.83 3.23 16.52
N TRP A 106 -2.03 3.49 15.22
CA TRP A 106 -2.45 2.45 14.27
C TRP A 106 -1.94 2.73 12.85
N GLU A 107 -2.05 1.72 11.97
CA GLU A 107 -1.76 1.78 10.53
C GLU A 107 -0.48 2.55 10.16
N PRO A 108 0.69 2.13 10.62
CA PRO A 108 1.93 2.79 10.25
C PRO A 108 2.17 2.73 8.74
N ARG A 109 2.71 3.82 8.20
CA ARG A 109 3.08 3.99 6.80
C ARG A 109 4.56 4.32 6.68
N PHE A 110 5.16 3.90 5.58
CA PHE A 110 6.58 4.12 5.30
C PHE A 110 6.73 4.97 4.04
N SER A 111 7.76 5.82 4.03
CA SER A 111 8.22 6.46 2.79
C SER A 111 8.71 5.40 1.78
N ILE A 112 8.80 5.79 0.52
CA ILE A 112 9.22 4.86 -0.56
C ILE A 112 10.61 4.29 -0.29
N ASP A 113 11.52 5.10 0.28
CA ASP A 113 12.88 4.67 0.65
C ASP A 113 12.94 3.97 2.03
N GLY A 114 11.84 3.97 2.80
CA GLY A 114 11.73 3.36 4.11
C GLY A 114 12.26 4.21 5.26
N THR A 115 12.88 5.37 5.02
CA THR A 115 13.56 6.15 6.06
C THR A 115 12.61 6.89 7.00
N ALA A 116 11.40 7.20 6.55
CA ALA A 116 10.37 7.83 7.35
C ALA A 116 9.23 6.87 7.71
N ILE A 117 8.71 7.02 8.92
CA ILE A 117 7.59 6.25 9.46
C ILE A 117 6.56 7.23 9.99
N ALA A 118 5.34 7.17 9.48
CA ALA A 118 4.22 7.96 9.96
C ALA A 118 3.07 7.08 10.41
N ALA A 119 2.32 7.54 11.41
CA ALA A 119 1.10 6.87 11.85
C ALA A 119 0.09 7.87 12.40
N PRO A 120 -1.22 7.60 12.30
CA PRO A 120 -2.20 8.33 13.08
C PRO A 120 -2.11 7.93 14.56
N VAL A 121 -2.34 8.90 15.43
CA VAL A 121 -2.33 8.73 16.90
C VAL A 121 -3.54 9.36 17.53
N GLN A 122 -3.91 8.83 18.69
CA GLN A 122 -4.96 9.40 19.52
C GLN A 122 -4.46 9.52 20.95
N GLN A 123 -4.60 10.73 21.53
CA GLN A 123 -4.33 11.00 22.94
C GLN A 123 -5.48 11.86 23.49
N ASP A 124 -6.04 11.47 24.63
CA ASP A 124 -7.12 12.20 25.30
C ASP A 124 -8.31 12.58 24.40
N MET A 125 -8.75 11.63 23.58
CA MET A 125 -9.82 11.82 22.59
C MET A 125 -9.48 12.84 21.48
N ARG A 126 -8.21 13.17 21.30
CA ARG A 126 -7.73 14.05 20.25
C ARG A 126 -6.84 13.28 19.29
N TYR A 127 -6.87 13.65 18.02
CA TYR A 127 -6.20 12.95 16.92
C TYR A 127 -5.13 13.83 16.28
N ALA A 128 -4.03 13.20 15.88
CA ALA A 128 -2.93 13.80 15.14
C ALA A 128 -2.23 12.75 14.28
N MET A 129 -1.34 13.17 13.39
CA MET A 129 -0.31 12.30 12.82
C MET A 129 0.97 12.41 13.63
N VAL A 130 1.72 11.33 13.69
CA VAL A 130 3.12 11.30 14.17
C VAL A 130 4.01 10.97 12.99
N LEU A 131 5.15 11.63 12.87
CA LEU A 131 6.19 11.38 11.87
C LEU A 131 7.52 11.16 12.59
N ASN A 132 8.12 9.96 12.45
CA ASN A 132 9.38 9.58 13.09
C ASN A 132 9.41 9.86 14.61
N GLY A 133 8.28 9.63 15.29
CA GLY A 133 8.14 9.86 16.73
C GLY A 133 7.64 11.24 17.12
N GLU A 134 7.62 12.22 16.23
CA GLU A 134 7.17 13.58 16.51
C GLU A 134 5.72 13.79 16.07
N PRO A 135 4.78 14.03 17.01
CA PRO A 135 3.40 14.29 16.70
C PRO A 135 3.17 15.72 16.19
N TRP A 136 2.10 15.92 15.42
CA TRP A 136 1.63 17.27 15.10
C TRP A 136 1.44 18.11 16.38
N GLU A 137 1.78 19.37 16.32
CA GLU A 137 1.51 20.32 17.42
C GLU A 137 0.01 20.54 17.61
N GLN A 138 -0.73 20.62 16.49
CA GLN A 138 -2.19 20.80 16.53
C GLN A 138 -2.89 19.45 16.51
N THR A 139 -3.86 19.27 17.39
CA THR A 139 -4.69 18.08 17.49
C THR A 139 -6.15 18.39 17.18
N TYR A 140 -6.90 17.38 16.74
CA TYR A 140 -8.27 17.52 16.25
C TYR A 140 -9.23 16.60 17.00
N ALA A 141 -10.52 16.98 17.06
CA ALA A 141 -11.56 16.18 17.69
C ALA A 141 -11.83 14.88 16.90
N ASN A 142 -11.57 14.89 15.58
CA ASN A 142 -11.72 13.73 14.73
C ASN A 142 -10.74 13.81 13.54
N MET A 143 -10.23 12.64 13.10
CA MET A 143 -9.43 12.48 11.88
C MET A 143 -9.81 11.15 11.24
N THR A 144 -10.28 11.18 9.99
CA THR A 144 -10.87 10.01 9.34
C THR A 144 -10.00 9.38 8.26
N TYR A 145 -9.27 10.19 7.51
CA TYR A 145 -8.32 9.77 6.47
C TYR A 145 -6.96 10.40 6.72
N PHE A 146 -5.92 9.71 6.33
CA PHE A 146 -4.56 10.20 6.48
C PHE A 146 -3.67 9.72 5.34
N ALA A 147 -2.64 10.49 5.05
CA ALA A 147 -1.66 10.22 4.02
C ALA A 147 -0.26 10.64 4.47
N MET A 148 0.75 10.10 3.82
CA MET A 148 2.13 10.52 3.91
C MET A 148 2.67 10.73 2.50
N SER A 149 3.50 11.75 2.32
CA SER A 149 4.16 12.01 1.02
C SER A 149 5.13 10.87 0.68
N PRO A 150 5.32 10.59 -0.62
CA PRO A 150 6.25 9.56 -1.06
C PRO A 150 7.69 9.73 -0.56
N ASP A 151 8.14 10.97 -0.38
CA ASP A 151 9.47 11.32 0.16
C ASP A 151 9.55 11.23 1.69
N GLY A 152 8.41 10.98 2.38
CA GLY A 152 8.34 10.81 3.82
C GLY A 152 8.50 12.07 4.65
N ARG A 153 8.41 13.27 4.06
CA ARG A 153 8.62 14.54 4.76
C ARG A 153 7.34 15.18 5.28
N HIS A 154 6.21 14.85 4.67
CA HIS A 154 4.92 15.47 4.94
C HIS A 154 3.85 14.45 5.25
N THR A 155 2.95 14.81 6.15
CA THR A 155 1.78 14.02 6.52
C THR A 155 0.51 14.83 6.39
N ALA A 156 -0.59 14.20 6.02
CA ALA A 156 -1.89 14.85 5.86
C ALA A 156 -3.00 14.08 6.58
N GLY A 157 -4.04 14.81 6.99
CA GLY A 157 -5.22 14.25 7.63
C GLY A 157 -6.51 14.95 7.20
N ALA A 158 -7.59 14.20 7.02
CA ALA A 158 -8.94 14.75 6.92
C ALA A 158 -9.46 14.99 8.34
N VAL A 159 -9.52 16.24 8.76
CA VAL A 159 -9.72 16.63 10.17
C VAL A 159 -11.02 17.38 10.40
N GLN A 160 -11.59 17.21 11.58
CA GLN A 160 -12.74 17.98 12.03
C GLN A 160 -12.27 19.26 12.73
N VAL A 161 -12.68 20.41 12.21
CA VAL A 161 -12.29 21.75 12.69
C VAL A 161 -13.43 22.51 13.35
N GLU A 162 -14.64 21.98 13.29
CA GLU A 162 -15.81 22.54 13.98
C GLU A 162 -16.43 21.43 14.82
N ASP A 163 -16.60 21.69 16.11
CA ASP A 163 -17.33 20.78 17.00
C ASP A 163 -18.82 20.83 16.65
N VAL A 164 -19.38 19.69 16.31
CA VAL A 164 -20.80 19.54 15.97
C VAL A 164 -21.46 18.65 17.00
N ASP A 165 -22.26 19.25 17.87
CA ASP A 165 -23.09 18.49 18.82
C ASP A 165 -24.18 17.69 18.11
N SER A 166 -24.62 16.61 18.74
CA SER A 166 -25.72 15.79 18.24
C SER A 166 -26.99 16.64 18.09
N GLY A 167 -27.44 16.83 16.84
CA GLY A 167 -28.62 17.65 16.50
C GLY A 167 -28.33 18.95 15.76
N GLU A 168 -27.06 19.38 15.64
CA GLU A 168 -26.67 20.59 14.92
C GLU A 168 -26.48 20.38 13.42
N ILE A 169 -27.48 19.82 12.74
CA ILE A 169 -27.44 19.52 11.29
C ILE A 169 -27.02 20.72 10.45
N HIS A 170 -27.40 21.93 10.86
CA HIS A 170 -27.02 23.15 10.12
C HIS A 170 -25.53 23.48 10.19
N LYS A 171 -24.84 23.18 11.30
CA LYS A 171 -23.38 23.34 11.39
C LYS A 171 -22.69 22.32 10.50
N PHE A 172 -23.11 21.06 10.56
CA PHE A 172 -22.59 20.03 9.69
C PHE A 172 -22.75 20.38 8.20
N GLN A 173 -23.92 20.89 7.79
CA GLN A 173 -24.18 21.30 6.40
C GLN A 173 -23.32 22.49 5.94
N LYS A 174 -22.86 23.34 6.86
CA LYS A 174 -21.95 24.46 6.56
C LYS A 174 -20.49 24.02 6.40
N GLY A 175 -20.18 22.79 6.76
CA GLY A 175 -18.84 22.24 6.72
C GLY A 175 -18.15 22.23 8.07
N SER A 176 -17.83 21.03 8.54
CA SER A 176 -17.11 20.81 9.81
C SER A 176 -15.76 20.13 9.61
N PHE A 177 -15.45 19.71 8.38
CA PHE A 177 -14.21 19.04 8.02
C PHE A 177 -13.36 19.89 7.06
N THR A 178 -12.06 19.65 7.10
CA THR A 178 -11.10 20.15 6.11
C THR A 178 -9.95 19.14 5.97
N ALA A 179 -9.01 19.37 5.04
CA ALA A 179 -7.76 18.66 5.06
C ALA A 179 -6.70 19.49 5.78
N ALA A 180 -5.78 18.83 6.47
CA ALA A 180 -4.62 19.42 7.11
C ALA A 180 -3.35 18.81 6.53
N LEU A 181 -2.35 19.66 6.26
CA LEU A 181 -0.99 19.30 5.89
C LEU A 181 -0.07 19.65 7.05
N ASP A 182 0.69 18.66 7.56
CA ASP A 182 1.58 18.81 8.72
C ASP A 182 0.90 19.46 9.92
N GLY A 183 -0.36 19.09 10.16
CA GLY A 183 -1.18 19.66 11.23
C GLY A 183 -1.78 21.03 10.94
N GLN A 184 -1.50 21.66 9.79
CA GLN A 184 -2.08 22.96 9.42
C GLN A 184 -3.31 22.75 8.53
N PRO A 185 -4.52 23.13 8.99
CA PRO A 185 -5.75 22.94 8.26
C PRO A 185 -5.88 23.95 7.12
N TRP A 186 -6.52 23.57 6.02
CA TRP A 186 -6.95 24.52 5.00
C TRP A 186 -7.97 25.53 5.59
N ASP A 187 -7.99 26.74 5.04
CA ASP A 187 -8.96 27.78 5.43
C ASP A 187 -10.40 27.39 5.07
N MET A 188 -10.57 26.73 3.92
CA MET A 188 -11.90 26.31 3.45
C MET A 188 -12.37 25.06 4.17
N ARG A 189 -13.65 25.07 4.58
CA ARG A 189 -14.33 23.95 5.23
C ARG A 189 -15.26 23.24 4.25
N PHE A 190 -15.45 21.97 4.46
CA PHE A 190 -16.26 21.08 3.64
C PHE A 190 -17.23 20.29 4.54
N VAL A 191 -18.32 19.80 3.95
CA VAL A 191 -19.23 18.89 4.66
C VAL A 191 -18.50 17.60 5.06
N ASN A 192 -17.73 17.05 4.11
CA ASN A 192 -16.83 15.90 4.33
C ASN A 192 -15.57 16.05 3.47
N VAL A 193 -14.54 15.36 3.91
CA VAL A 193 -13.26 15.19 3.20
C VAL A 193 -12.86 13.72 3.25
N TRP A 194 -12.42 13.17 2.10
CA TRP A 194 -11.97 11.80 1.95
C TRP A 194 -10.74 11.72 1.06
N ASN A 195 -10.13 10.55 0.97
CA ASN A 195 -9.13 10.17 -0.05
C ASN A 195 -8.09 11.24 -0.34
N LEU A 196 -7.20 11.41 0.63
CA LEU A 196 -6.09 12.37 0.55
C LEU A 196 -4.98 11.84 -0.35
N ALA A 197 -4.44 12.71 -1.20
CA ALA A 197 -3.23 12.44 -1.98
C ALA A 197 -2.25 13.60 -1.84
N LEU A 198 -0.98 13.27 -1.60
CA LEU A 198 0.11 14.24 -1.60
C LEU A 198 0.87 14.16 -2.92
N SER A 199 1.32 15.31 -3.41
CA SER A 199 2.24 15.37 -4.55
C SER A 199 3.55 14.63 -4.22
N PRO A 200 4.35 14.20 -5.21
CA PRO A 200 5.60 13.49 -4.98
C PRO A 200 6.59 14.21 -4.08
N ASP A 201 6.62 15.54 -4.11
CA ASP A 201 7.46 16.41 -3.27
C ASP A 201 6.78 16.82 -1.95
N GLY A 202 5.55 16.34 -1.70
CA GLY A 202 4.76 16.66 -0.52
C GLY A 202 4.24 18.10 -0.44
N ALA A 203 4.55 18.96 -1.41
CA ALA A 203 4.22 20.39 -1.36
C ALA A 203 2.72 20.69 -1.58
N HIS A 204 2.01 19.78 -2.24
CA HIS A 204 0.59 19.93 -2.58
C HIS A 204 -0.24 18.79 -2.03
N LEU A 205 -1.45 19.12 -1.58
CA LEU A 205 -2.42 18.17 -1.03
C LEU A 205 -3.72 18.24 -1.83
N ALA A 206 -4.13 17.12 -2.42
CA ALA A 206 -5.44 16.96 -3.06
C ALA A 206 -6.36 16.09 -2.17
N ALA A 207 -7.65 16.37 -2.21
CA ALA A 207 -8.66 15.64 -1.47
C ALA A 207 -9.99 15.55 -2.23
N GLU A 208 -10.70 14.45 -2.06
CA GLU A 208 -12.11 14.35 -2.37
C GLU A 208 -12.91 15.16 -1.35
N VAL A 209 -13.74 16.10 -1.81
CA VAL A 209 -14.52 16.97 -0.93
C VAL A 209 -15.99 17.00 -1.30
N ARG A 210 -16.83 17.10 -0.28
CA ARG A 210 -18.25 17.35 -0.40
C ARG A 210 -18.57 18.78 0.02
N LEU A 211 -19.10 19.56 -0.93
CA LEU A 211 -19.39 20.97 -0.74
C LEU A 211 -20.75 21.22 -0.09
N ASN A 212 -21.73 20.39 -0.43
CA ASN A 212 -23.09 20.40 0.09
C ASN A 212 -23.72 19.00 -0.04
N LEU A 213 -25.02 18.85 0.14
CA LEU A 213 -25.71 17.55 0.10
C LEU A 213 -25.57 16.78 -1.22
N TYR A 214 -25.29 17.48 -2.33
CA TYR A 214 -25.37 16.90 -3.68
C TYR A 214 -24.09 17.08 -4.51
N ASP A 215 -23.23 18.05 -4.13
CA ASP A 215 -22.09 18.46 -4.94
C ASP A 215 -20.78 17.95 -4.34
N TYR A 216 -20.08 17.19 -5.14
CA TYR A 216 -18.74 16.67 -4.85
C TYR A 216 -17.75 17.25 -5.87
N THR A 217 -16.50 17.38 -5.45
CA THR A 217 -15.40 17.78 -6.33
C THR A 217 -14.06 17.36 -5.71
N ILE A 218 -12.97 17.65 -6.39
CA ILE A 218 -11.62 17.59 -5.81
C ILE A 218 -11.23 19.00 -5.38
N ALA A 219 -10.57 19.12 -4.24
CA ALA A 219 -9.90 20.33 -3.80
C ALA A 219 -8.39 20.08 -3.79
N VAL A 220 -7.62 21.06 -4.23
CA VAL A 220 -6.15 21.08 -4.17
C VAL A 220 -5.74 22.30 -3.37
N ASP A 221 -4.95 22.11 -2.31
CA ASP A 221 -4.50 23.16 -1.39
C ASP A 221 -5.66 24.06 -0.88
N GLY A 222 -6.80 23.41 -0.59
CA GLY A 222 -8.00 24.09 -0.11
C GLY A 222 -8.86 24.75 -1.21
N VAL A 223 -8.43 24.71 -2.47
CA VAL A 223 -9.17 25.30 -3.59
C VAL A 223 -9.92 24.21 -4.36
N PRO A 224 -11.26 24.16 -4.29
CA PRO A 224 -12.05 23.18 -5.02
C PRO A 224 -12.07 23.49 -6.52
N TRP A 225 -12.06 22.42 -7.35
CA TRP A 225 -12.31 22.60 -8.79
C TRP A 225 -13.64 23.31 -9.03
N GLU A 226 -13.74 24.06 -10.13
CA GLU A 226 -14.98 24.77 -10.49
C GLU A 226 -16.13 23.81 -10.81
N SER A 227 -15.81 22.68 -11.45
CA SER A 227 -16.78 21.66 -11.83
C SER A 227 -17.33 20.92 -10.62
N ARG A 228 -18.62 20.59 -10.68
CA ARG A 228 -19.35 19.84 -9.64
C ARG A 228 -19.88 18.54 -10.21
N TYR A 229 -19.81 17.49 -9.40
CA TYR A 229 -20.14 16.14 -9.82
C TYR A 229 -21.11 15.48 -8.83
N ALA A 230 -21.82 14.48 -9.29
CA ALA A 230 -22.69 13.67 -8.40
C ALA A 230 -21.87 12.84 -7.40
N THR A 231 -20.67 12.45 -7.77
CA THR A 231 -19.65 11.85 -6.91
C THR A 231 -18.30 11.90 -7.61
N VAL A 232 -17.24 11.89 -6.85
CA VAL A 232 -15.84 11.77 -7.31
C VAL A 232 -15.19 10.67 -6.49
N TRP A 233 -14.00 10.23 -6.90
CA TRP A 233 -13.18 9.32 -6.12
C TRP A 233 -11.77 9.85 -5.97
N GLU A 234 -10.92 9.07 -5.31
CA GLU A 234 -9.56 9.43 -4.92
C GLU A 234 -8.78 10.15 -6.02
N PRO A 235 -8.17 11.30 -5.72
CA PRO A 235 -7.28 12.00 -6.65
C PRO A 235 -5.91 11.32 -6.70
N VAL A 236 -5.22 11.47 -7.82
CA VAL A 236 -3.79 11.13 -7.97
C VAL A 236 -3.06 12.26 -8.66
N PHE A 237 -1.84 12.56 -8.22
CA PHE A 237 -0.96 13.53 -8.87
C PHE A 237 -0.21 12.88 -10.03
N ASN A 238 -0.09 13.59 -11.13
CA ASN A 238 0.91 13.26 -12.15
C ASN A 238 2.30 13.52 -11.54
N PRO A 239 3.19 12.53 -11.55
CA PRO A 239 4.47 12.64 -10.85
C PRO A 239 5.46 13.65 -11.47
N VAL A 240 5.17 14.17 -12.67
CA VAL A 240 6.05 15.09 -13.40
C VAL A 240 5.42 16.47 -13.55
N THR A 241 4.13 16.55 -13.94
CA THR A 241 3.46 17.84 -14.17
C THR A 241 2.82 18.42 -12.92
N GLY A 242 2.55 17.60 -11.88
CA GLY A 242 1.84 18.02 -10.69
C GLY A 242 0.34 18.25 -10.91
N THR A 243 -0.21 17.96 -12.10
CA THR A 243 -1.66 18.00 -12.35
C THR A 243 -2.37 16.90 -11.59
N VAL A 244 -3.64 17.11 -11.26
CA VAL A 244 -4.43 16.17 -10.46
C VAL A 244 -5.49 15.49 -11.31
N VAL A 245 -5.48 14.16 -11.34
CA VAL A 245 -6.47 13.35 -12.04
C VAL A 245 -7.37 12.65 -11.02
N ALA A 246 -8.68 12.67 -11.28
CA ALA A 246 -9.65 11.95 -10.47
C ALA A 246 -10.79 11.34 -11.31
N PRO A 247 -11.35 10.19 -10.89
CA PRO A 247 -12.57 9.67 -11.44
C PRO A 247 -13.76 10.53 -11.01
N VAL A 248 -14.60 10.90 -11.95
CA VAL A 248 -15.81 11.66 -11.70
C VAL A 248 -17.02 11.00 -12.34
N ARG A 249 -18.17 11.11 -11.69
CA ARG A 249 -19.42 10.52 -12.17
C ARG A 249 -20.36 11.61 -12.70
N GLU A 250 -20.69 11.48 -13.98
CA GLU A 250 -21.65 12.35 -14.66
C GLU A 250 -22.68 11.53 -15.41
N LYS A 251 -23.96 11.88 -15.26
CA LYS A 251 -25.07 11.19 -15.94
C LYS A 251 -25.04 9.67 -15.80
N GLY A 252 -24.62 9.19 -14.61
CA GLY A 252 -24.58 7.79 -14.26
C GLY A 252 -23.35 7.03 -14.73
N MET A 253 -22.44 7.65 -15.48
CA MET A 253 -21.21 7.03 -16.00
C MET A 253 -19.98 7.73 -15.43
N TRP A 254 -18.87 7.00 -15.35
CA TRP A 254 -17.59 7.47 -14.87
C TRP A 254 -16.65 7.85 -16.01
N ARG A 255 -15.81 8.83 -15.76
CA ARG A 255 -14.66 9.18 -16.61
C ARG A 255 -13.55 9.79 -15.77
N LEU A 256 -12.35 9.91 -16.33
CA LEU A 256 -11.26 10.65 -15.71
C LEU A 256 -11.28 12.12 -16.15
N THR A 257 -11.00 12.98 -15.19
CA THR A 257 -10.81 14.41 -15.36
C THR A 257 -9.44 14.81 -14.81
N GLU A 258 -8.82 15.80 -15.42
CA GLU A 258 -7.58 16.43 -14.96
C GLU A 258 -7.88 17.89 -14.65
N ASP A 259 -7.59 18.34 -13.45
CA ASP A 259 -7.86 19.70 -12.96
C ASP A 259 -9.26 20.20 -13.29
N GLY A 260 -10.26 19.31 -13.13
CA GLY A 260 -11.67 19.60 -13.41
C GLY A 260 -12.07 19.60 -14.88
N LYS A 261 -11.16 19.28 -15.81
CA LYS A 261 -11.42 19.16 -17.25
C LYS A 261 -11.44 17.71 -17.69
N THR A 262 -12.24 17.39 -18.69
CA THR A 262 -12.27 16.03 -19.25
C THR A 262 -10.89 15.63 -19.75
N LEU A 263 -10.34 14.53 -19.23
CA LEU A 263 -9.10 13.93 -19.71
C LEU A 263 -9.41 12.79 -20.69
N TRP A 264 -10.25 11.83 -20.28
CA TRP A 264 -10.69 10.76 -21.15
C TRP A 264 -12.11 11.02 -21.66
N ASP A 265 -12.30 11.06 -22.97
CA ASP A 265 -13.62 11.23 -23.59
C ASP A 265 -14.51 10.01 -23.38
N ARG A 266 -13.88 8.83 -23.31
CA ARG A 266 -14.59 7.57 -23.09
C ARG A 266 -15.14 7.50 -21.67
N ARG A 267 -16.37 6.99 -21.58
CA ARG A 267 -17.08 6.78 -20.31
C ARG A 267 -17.18 5.30 -20.00
N PHE A 268 -17.15 4.99 -18.72
CA PHE A 268 -17.20 3.63 -18.21
C PHE A 268 -18.31 3.48 -17.16
N VAL A 269 -18.79 2.26 -16.96
CA VAL A 269 -19.73 1.96 -15.88
C VAL A 269 -19.06 2.18 -14.53
N GLN A 270 -17.75 1.91 -14.44
CA GLN A 270 -16.92 2.09 -13.25
C GLN A 270 -15.48 2.39 -13.66
N ILE A 271 -14.80 3.21 -12.84
CA ILE A 271 -13.34 3.47 -12.92
C ILE A 271 -12.80 3.49 -11.50
N TRP A 272 -11.67 2.86 -11.28
CA TRP A 272 -10.94 2.92 -10.02
C TRP A 272 -9.46 2.61 -10.23
N HIS A 273 -8.63 2.84 -9.19
CA HIS A 273 -7.21 2.53 -9.19
C HIS A 273 -6.49 3.11 -10.41
N GLN A 274 -6.72 4.40 -10.66
CA GLN A 274 -5.96 5.13 -11.67
C GLN A 274 -4.52 5.33 -11.19
N MET A 275 -3.58 5.19 -12.11
CA MET A 275 -2.15 5.34 -11.83
C MET A 275 -1.42 5.90 -13.03
N PHE A 276 -0.43 6.74 -12.78
CA PHE A 276 0.50 7.19 -13.80
C PHE A 276 1.67 6.21 -13.97
N SER A 277 2.24 6.17 -15.17
CA SER A 277 3.55 5.60 -15.38
C SER A 277 4.62 6.38 -14.60
N PRO A 278 5.78 5.78 -14.28
CA PRO A 278 6.82 6.46 -13.50
C PRO A 278 7.29 7.79 -14.11
N ASP A 279 7.25 7.92 -15.43
CA ASP A 279 7.59 9.14 -16.17
C ASP A 279 6.42 10.11 -16.35
N GLY A 280 5.23 9.79 -15.81
CA GLY A 280 4.02 10.61 -15.90
C GLY A 280 3.41 10.71 -17.29
N SER A 281 3.96 10.02 -18.31
CA SER A 281 3.54 10.17 -19.71
C SER A 281 2.28 9.36 -20.05
N ARG A 282 1.98 8.32 -19.29
CA ARG A 282 0.84 7.43 -19.49
C ARG A 282 -0.03 7.34 -18.24
N LEU A 283 -1.31 7.09 -18.45
CA LEU A 283 -2.27 6.91 -17.36
C LEU A 283 -3.05 5.62 -17.58
N ALA A 284 -3.05 4.75 -16.59
CA ALA A 284 -3.86 3.53 -16.58
C ALA A 284 -4.93 3.59 -15.48
N ALA A 285 -6.02 2.87 -15.68
CA ALA A 285 -7.04 2.66 -14.65
C ALA A 285 -7.73 1.32 -14.84
N ILE A 286 -8.22 0.74 -13.76
CA ILE A 286 -9.13 -0.40 -13.82
C ILE A 286 -10.51 0.12 -14.15
N VAL A 287 -11.13 -0.42 -15.20
CA VAL A 287 -12.40 0.06 -15.72
C VAL A 287 -13.41 -1.06 -15.96
N ALA A 288 -14.69 -0.72 -15.90
CA ALA A 288 -15.78 -1.55 -16.39
C ALA A 288 -16.38 -0.92 -17.66
N PRO A 289 -16.02 -1.37 -18.87
CA PRO A 289 -16.62 -0.87 -20.11
C PRO A 289 -18.11 -1.21 -20.20
N LYS A 290 -18.52 -2.32 -19.59
CA LYS A 290 -19.91 -2.78 -19.47
C LYS A 290 -20.12 -3.37 -18.08
N TYR A 291 -21.36 -3.40 -17.64
CA TYR A 291 -21.71 -4.03 -16.37
C TYR A 291 -21.20 -5.48 -16.29
N GLY A 292 -20.52 -5.84 -15.19
CA GLY A 292 -19.93 -7.17 -14.98
C GLY A 292 -18.77 -7.52 -15.92
N ARG A 293 -18.10 -6.51 -16.53
CA ARG A 293 -16.93 -6.73 -17.37
C ARG A 293 -15.83 -5.76 -17.01
N TRP A 294 -14.77 -6.27 -16.43
CA TRP A 294 -13.63 -5.56 -15.92
C TRP A 294 -12.42 -5.69 -16.83
N THR A 295 -11.62 -4.65 -16.93
CA THR A 295 -10.35 -4.64 -17.67
C THR A 295 -9.47 -3.50 -17.20
N VAL A 296 -8.28 -3.35 -17.76
CA VAL A 296 -7.45 -2.15 -17.64
C VAL A 296 -7.64 -1.29 -18.87
N ALA A 297 -7.82 0.01 -18.69
CA ALA A 297 -7.71 1.00 -19.75
C ALA A 297 -6.40 1.76 -19.60
N VAL A 298 -5.77 2.08 -20.72
CA VAL A 298 -4.52 2.85 -20.80
C VAL A 298 -4.75 4.00 -21.75
N ASP A 299 -4.53 5.23 -21.29
CA ASP A 299 -4.74 6.46 -22.07
C ASP A 299 -6.16 6.54 -22.68
N GLY A 300 -7.16 6.02 -21.93
CA GLY A 300 -8.57 5.99 -22.31
C GLY A 300 -8.99 4.76 -23.13
N GLU A 301 -8.05 3.92 -23.58
CA GLU A 301 -8.37 2.74 -24.40
C GLU A 301 -8.30 1.46 -23.56
N PRO A 302 -9.45 0.76 -23.37
CA PRO A 302 -9.50 -0.50 -22.62
C PRO A 302 -8.86 -1.64 -23.40
N TRP A 303 -8.19 -2.54 -22.68
CA TRP A 303 -7.75 -3.79 -23.27
C TRP A 303 -8.92 -4.56 -23.90
N PRO A 304 -8.67 -5.33 -24.96
CA PRO A 304 -9.70 -6.17 -25.59
C PRO A 304 -10.24 -7.27 -24.67
N SER A 305 -9.35 -7.82 -23.81
CA SER A 305 -9.71 -8.84 -22.84
C SER A 305 -10.49 -8.24 -21.68
N THR A 306 -11.62 -8.83 -21.33
CA THR A 306 -12.46 -8.43 -20.20
C THR A 306 -12.77 -9.63 -19.31
N PHE A 307 -12.88 -9.40 -18.00
CA PHE A 307 -13.04 -10.40 -16.97
C PHE A 307 -14.35 -10.18 -16.20
N THR A 308 -14.96 -11.26 -15.69
CA THR A 308 -16.32 -11.20 -15.13
C THR A 308 -16.37 -10.86 -13.65
N GLN A 309 -15.32 -11.18 -12.88
CA GLN A 309 -15.35 -11.03 -11.43
C GLN A 309 -14.50 -9.84 -10.94
N LEU A 310 -13.22 -9.82 -11.31
CA LEU A 310 -12.29 -8.83 -10.76
C LEU A 310 -11.13 -8.56 -11.73
N VAL A 311 -10.64 -7.33 -11.72
CA VAL A 311 -9.28 -6.94 -12.12
C VAL A 311 -8.69 -6.15 -10.96
N THR A 312 -7.46 -6.45 -10.56
CA THR A 312 -6.77 -5.80 -9.43
C THR A 312 -5.27 -5.77 -9.64
N ASP A 313 -4.54 -5.12 -8.74
CA ASP A 313 -3.08 -5.08 -8.68
C ASP A 313 -2.40 -4.69 -9.99
N ALA A 314 -3.05 -3.82 -10.76
CA ALA A 314 -2.45 -3.26 -11.95
C ALA A 314 -1.17 -2.47 -11.58
N THR A 315 -0.12 -2.64 -12.36
CA THR A 315 1.17 -1.96 -12.14
C THR A 315 1.88 -1.73 -13.46
N PHE A 316 2.54 -0.57 -13.60
CA PHE A 316 3.43 -0.28 -14.72
C PHE A 316 4.79 -0.96 -14.54
N SER A 317 5.44 -1.29 -15.66
CA SER A 317 6.88 -1.58 -15.69
C SER A 317 7.68 -0.34 -15.31
N PRO A 318 8.95 -0.50 -14.86
CA PRO A 318 9.80 0.64 -14.48
C PRO A 318 10.01 1.68 -15.58
N ASP A 319 10.00 1.24 -16.84
CA ASP A 319 10.09 2.11 -18.03
C ASP A 319 8.75 2.70 -18.48
N GLY A 320 7.64 2.38 -17.78
CA GLY A 320 6.30 2.86 -18.09
C GLY A 320 5.66 2.28 -19.35
N GLN A 321 6.31 1.34 -20.05
CA GLN A 321 5.85 0.88 -21.35
C GLN A 321 4.85 -0.27 -21.27
N ARG A 322 4.92 -1.09 -20.23
CA ARG A 322 4.11 -2.28 -20.05
C ARG A 322 3.26 -2.19 -18.79
N ILE A 323 2.19 -2.98 -18.74
CA ILE A 323 1.32 -3.09 -17.57
C ILE A 323 1.02 -4.56 -17.30
N ALA A 324 1.18 -4.95 -16.04
CA ALA A 324 0.71 -6.23 -15.53
C ALA A 324 -0.44 -6.01 -14.53
N ALA A 325 -1.36 -6.96 -14.47
CA ALA A 325 -2.48 -6.95 -13.53
C ALA A 325 -2.87 -8.37 -13.15
N LEU A 326 -3.69 -8.52 -12.13
CA LEU A 326 -4.40 -9.75 -11.84
C LEU A 326 -5.83 -9.66 -12.33
N ALA A 327 -6.34 -10.74 -12.89
CA ALA A 327 -7.75 -10.86 -13.24
C ALA A 327 -8.34 -12.14 -12.67
N LYS A 328 -9.60 -12.08 -12.23
CA LYS A 328 -10.35 -13.23 -11.74
C LYS A 328 -11.51 -13.54 -12.68
N ASP A 329 -11.57 -14.78 -13.14
CA ASP A 329 -12.65 -15.32 -13.95
C ASP A 329 -12.89 -16.78 -13.52
N ASP A 330 -14.15 -17.23 -13.52
CA ASP A 330 -14.51 -18.61 -13.15
C ASP A 330 -13.82 -19.09 -11.84
N GLU A 331 -13.83 -18.22 -10.80
CA GLU A 331 -13.24 -18.45 -9.49
C GLU A 331 -11.69 -18.60 -9.48
N THR A 332 -11.02 -18.41 -10.61
CA THR A 332 -9.56 -18.54 -10.71
C THR A 332 -8.88 -17.21 -11.08
N PHE A 333 -7.69 -17.02 -10.55
CA PHE A 333 -6.85 -15.87 -10.87
C PHE A 333 -5.89 -16.16 -12.02
N ARG A 334 -5.63 -15.14 -12.82
CA ARG A 334 -4.62 -15.13 -13.88
C ARG A 334 -3.81 -13.85 -13.82
N VAL A 335 -2.54 -13.95 -14.13
CA VAL A 335 -1.73 -12.76 -14.44
C VAL A 335 -2.07 -12.33 -15.87
N VAL A 336 -2.26 -11.03 -16.05
CA VAL A 336 -2.54 -10.42 -17.36
C VAL A 336 -1.44 -9.42 -17.64
N VAL A 337 -0.79 -9.54 -18.78
CA VAL A 337 0.28 -8.61 -19.20
C VAL A 337 -0.08 -8.00 -20.54
N ASP A 338 -0.14 -6.68 -20.61
CA ASP A 338 -0.48 -5.91 -21.81
C ASP A 338 -1.78 -6.39 -22.48
N GLY A 339 -2.79 -6.71 -21.63
CA GLY A 339 -4.10 -7.21 -22.07
C GLY A 339 -4.15 -8.70 -22.46
N SER A 340 -3.04 -9.43 -22.35
CA SER A 340 -2.94 -10.85 -22.66
C SER A 340 -2.91 -11.66 -21.36
N PRO A 341 -3.96 -12.43 -21.04
CA PRO A 341 -3.94 -13.31 -19.86
C PRO A 341 -3.00 -14.50 -20.09
N TRP A 342 -2.26 -14.85 -19.04
CA TRP A 342 -1.47 -16.08 -19.04
C TRP A 342 -2.36 -17.32 -19.06
N SER A 343 -1.85 -18.43 -19.60
CA SER A 343 -2.61 -19.68 -19.73
C SER A 343 -2.95 -20.33 -18.39
N ASP A 344 -2.03 -20.19 -17.41
CA ASP A 344 -2.19 -20.84 -16.12
C ASP A 344 -3.19 -20.11 -15.23
N ALA A 345 -3.99 -20.90 -14.52
CA ALA A 345 -5.02 -20.45 -13.61
C ALA A 345 -4.73 -20.94 -12.19
N TRP A 346 -4.93 -20.05 -11.20
CA TRP A 346 -4.54 -20.19 -9.81
C TRP A 346 -5.73 -19.99 -8.89
N ASP A 347 -5.72 -20.64 -7.74
CA ASP A 347 -6.73 -20.41 -6.70
C ASP A 347 -6.54 -19.04 -6.06
N MET A 348 -5.24 -18.61 -5.92
CA MET A 348 -4.85 -17.25 -5.53
C MET A 348 -3.62 -16.81 -6.31
N ALA A 349 -3.52 -15.50 -6.54
CA ALA A 349 -2.34 -14.83 -7.09
C ALA A 349 -2.16 -13.45 -6.43
N TRP A 350 -0.93 -13.00 -6.32
CA TRP A 350 -0.57 -11.72 -5.73
C TRP A 350 0.06 -10.80 -6.76
N LYS A 351 0.13 -9.53 -6.42
CA LYS A 351 0.60 -8.44 -7.29
C LYS A 351 1.82 -8.86 -8.12
N PRO A 352 1.75 -8.76 -9.45
CA PRO A 352 2.89 -9.05 -10.32
C PRO A 352 4.00 -8.01 -10.15
N VAL A 353 5.23 -8.45 -10.30
CA VAL A 353 6.44 -7.63 -10.19
C VAL A 353 7.19 -7.69 -11.52
N PHE A 354 7.57 -6.53 -12.06
CA PHE A 354 8.42 -6.44 -13.23
C PHE A 354 9.91 -6.52 -12.86
N SER A 355 10.73 -7.09 -13.75
CA SER A 355 12.18 -6.91 -13.72
C SER A 355 12.55 -5.44 -13.92
N PRO A 356 13.75 -4.99 -13.47
CA PRO A 356 14.18 -3.61 -13.61
C PRO A 356 14.21 -3.09 -15.05
N ASP A 357 14.44 -3.95 -16.02
CA ASP A 357 14.41 -3.61 -17.46
C ASP A 357 13.02 -3.75 -18.10
N GLY A 358 11.99 -4.07 -17.30
CA GLY A 358 10.59 -4.19 -17.74
C GLY A 358 10.27 -5.43 -18.61
N LYS A 359 11.23 -6.34 -18.86
CA LYS A 359 11.01 -7.46 -19.78
C LYS A 359 10.29 -8.64 -19.14
N ASP A 360 10.73 -9.02 -17.93
CA ASP A 360 10.21 -10.16 -17.21
C ASP A 360 9.16 -9.74 -16.19
N VAL A 361 8.17 -10.61 -15.99
CA VAL A 361 7.11 -10.44 -14.98
C VAL A 361 7.08 -11.68 -14.11
N ALA A 362 7.19 -11.50 -12.80
CA ALA A 362 7.07 -12.56 -11.80
C ALA A 362 5.83 -12.35 -10.91
N ALA A 363 5.25 -13.43 -10.43
CA ALA A 363 4.20 -13.39 -9.44
C ALA A 363 4.27 -14.57 -8.47
N LYS A 364 3.90 -14.33 -7.23
CA LYS A 364 3.57 -15.36 -6.25
C LYS A 364 2.17 -15.88 -6.55
N VAL A 365 2.00 -17.20 -6.55
CA VAL A 365 0.74 -17.85 -6.84
C VAL A 365 0.49 -19.03 -5.91
N GLU A 366 -0.77 -19.41 -5.75
CA GLU A 366 -1.17 -20.53 -4.90
C GLU A 366 -2.14 -21.44 -5.63
N LYS A 367 -1.98 -22.74 -5.45
CA LYS A 367 -2.89 -23.76 -5.93
C LYS A 367 -3.00 -24.89 -4.90
N LYS A 368 -4.25 -25.18 -4.48
CA LYS A 368 -4.57 -26.23 -3.51
C LYS A 368 -3.81 -26.12 -2.19
N GLY A 369 -3.65 -24.89 -1.68
CA GLY A 369 -2.94 -24.62 -0.43
C GLY A 369 -1.41 -24.66 -0.54
N GLN A 370 -0.84 -24.78 -1.73
CA GLN A 370 0.60 -24.77 -1.96
C GLN A 370 0.99 -23.54 -2.77
N TYR A 371 1.99 -22.82 -2.26
CA TYR A 371 2.54 -21.63 -2.91
C TYR A 371 3.66 -22.00 -3.87
N THR A 372 3.77 -21.24 -4.94
CA THR A 372 4.87 -21.29 -5.89
C THR A 372 5.05 -19.93 -6.57
N TYR A 373 5.96 -19.86 -7.51
CA TYR A 373 6.22 -18.65 -8.31
C TYR A 373 6.06 -18.94 -9.79
N THR A 374 5.66 -17.93 -10.53
CA THR A 374 5.59 -17.97 -11.99
C THR A 374 6.34 -16.76 -12.56
N VAL A 375 7.08 -16.99 -13.65
CA VAL A 375 7.78 -15.94 -14.41
C VAL A 375 7.43 -16.11 -15.87
N ASN A 376 6.88 -15.07 -16.51
CA ASN A 376 6.49 -15.09 -17.92
C ASN A 376 5.65 -16.32 -18.29
N ASN A 377 4.68 -16.66 -17.42
CA ASN A 377 3.83 -17.84 -17.60
C ASN A 377 4.57 -19.22 -17.55
N ARG A 378 5.73 -19.25 -16.90
CA ARG A 378 6.48 -20.46 -16.58
C ARG A 378 6.53 -20.66 -15.08
N VAL A 379 6.20 -21.83 -14.60
CA VAL A 379 6.08 -22.12 -13.18
C VAL A 379 7.41 -22.63 -12.62
N TRP A 380 7.85 -22.07 -11.52
CA TRP A 380 8.96 -22.62 -10.76
C TRP A 380 8.64 -24.03 -10.27
N SER A 381 9.58 -24.96 -10.37
CA SER A 381 9.36 -26.38 -10.02
C SER A 381 9.22 -26.66 -8.53
N GLY A 382 9.57 -25.69 -7.66
CA GLY A 382 9.41 -25.82 -6.21
C GLY A 382 8.01 -25.43 -5.74
N SER A 383 7.63 -25.95 -4.55
CA SER A 383 6.43 -25.54 -3.83
C SER A 383 6.75 -25.35 -2.35
N CYS A 384 5.97 -24.55 -1.64
CA CYS A 384 6.18 -24.21 -0.24
C CYS A 384 4.87 -23.99 0.51
N ASP A 385 4.96 -23.96 1.84
CA ASP A 385 3.81 -23.80 2.75
C ASP A 385 3.35 -22.34 2.84
N ALA A 386 4.30 -21.40 2.71
CA ALA A 386 4.04 -19.96 2.62
C ALA A 386 5.14 -19.28 1.79
N ALA A 387 4.83 -18.12 1.23
CA ALA A 387 5.74 -17.36 0.37
C ALA A 387 5.51 -15.85 0.48
N TRP A 388 6.57 -15.08 0.28
CA TRP A 388 6.52 -13.63 0.07
C TRP A 388 6.65 -13.30 -1.42
N GLU A 389 6.40 -12.03 -1.78
CA GLU A 389 6.55 -11.56 -3.15
C GLU A 389 8.00 -11.80 -3.65
N PRO A 390 8.18 -12.24 -4.90
CA PRO A 390 9.50 -12.41 -5.49
C PRO A 390 10.17 -11.05 -5.71
N VAL A 391 11.51 -11.00 -5.67
CA VAL A 391 12.27 -9.78 -5.93
C VAL A 391 13.32 -10.05 -6.98
N PHE A 392 13.35 -9.24 -8.04
CA PHE A 392 14.39 -9.30 -9.06
C PHE A 392 15.68 -8.61 -8.58
N SER A 393 16.83 -9.14 -8.97
CA SER A 393 18.11 -8.45 -8.82
C SER A 393 18.14 -7.15 -9.64
N PRO A 394 19.00 -6.18 -9.30
CA PRO A 394 19.10 -4.92 -10.04
C PRO A 394 19.40 -5.05 -11.52
N ASP A 395 20.06 -6.12 -11.93
CA ASP A 395 20.36 -6.44 -13.34
C ASP A 395 19.29 -7.32 -14.00
N GLY A 396 18.25 -7.74 -13.24
CA GLY A 396 17.15 -8.59 -13.72
C GLY A 396 17.53 -10.07 -13.96
N THR A 397 18.76 -10.50 -13.67
CA THR A 397 19.24 -11.85 -14.00
C THR A 397 18.92 -12.89 -12.93
N GLN A 398 18.71 -12.46 -11.69
CA GLN A 398 18.41 -13.30 -10.53
C GLN A 398 17.02 -12.98 -9.98
N LEU A 399 16.42 -13.97 -9.33
CA LEU A 399 15.19 -13.84 -8.59
C LEU A 399 15.39 -14.35 -7.16
N MET A 400 15.09 -13.50 -6.18
CA MET A 400 15.07 -13.89 -4.79
C MET A 400 13.68 -14.37 -4.41
N LEU A 401 13.61 -15.57 -3.86
CA LEU A 401 12.43 -16.25 -3.35
C LEU A 401 12.56 -16.39 -1.83
N ARG A 402 11.53 -15.99 -1.11
CA ARG A 402 11.44 -16.12 0.34
C ARG A 402 10.25 -17.01 0.66
N THR A 403 10.49 -18.12 1.31
CA THR A 403 9.49 -19.18 1.51
C THR A 403 9.53 -19.75 2.92
N ILE A 404 8.46 -20.43 3.31
CA ILE A 404 8.46 -21.38 4.44
C ILE A 404 8.31 -22.77 3.85
N GLU A 405 9.25 -23.64 4.18
CA GLU A 405 9.33 -25.03 3.70
C GLU A 405 9.62 -25.96 4.89
N ALA A 406 8.69 -26.87 5.19
CA ALA A 406 8.84 -27.86 6.25
C ALA A 406 9.34 -27.24 7.58
N GLY A 407 8.71 -26.15 8.04
CA GLY A 407 9.03 -25.49 9.31
C GLY A 407 10.31 -24.64 9.30
N ASN A 408 10.90 -24.37 8.13
CA ASN A 408 12.04 -23.49 7.99
C ASN A 408 11.66 -22.29 7.10
N TYR A 409 12.10 -21.11 7.48
CA TYR A 409 12.24 -19.98 6.56
C TYR A 409 13.41 -20.25 5.62
N VAL A 410 13.20 -20.02 4.34
CA VAL A 410 14.20 -20.25 3.29
C VAL A 410 14.28 -19.01 2.41
N ARG A 411 15.44 -18.38 2.39
CA ARG A 411 15.83 -17.39 1.39
C ARG A 411 16.59 -18.09 0.28
N ARG A 412 16.14 -17.95 -0.95
CA ARG A 412 16.75 -18.60 -2.10
C ARG A 412 16.95 -17.57 -3.22
N VAL A 413 18.14 -17.53 -3.81
CA VAL A 413 18.44 -16.75 -5.00
C VAL A 413 18.69 -17.74 -6.16
N VAL A 414 17.94 -17.56 -7.24
CA VAL A 414 18.03 -18.40 -8.44
C VAL A 414 18.16 -17.56 -9.70
N PRO A 415 18.89 -18.02 -10.73
CA PRO A 415 18.82 -17.41 -12.05
C PRO A 415 17.40 -17.42 -12.60
N VAL A 416 16.94 -16.31 -13.19
CA VAL A 416 15.62 -16.23 -13.84
C VAL A 416 15.47 -17.31 -14.91
N SER A 417 16.54 -17.63 -15.62
CA SER A 417 16.59 -18.69 -16.64
C SER A 417 16.25 -20.10 -16.13
N ILE A 418 16.42 -20.39 -14.85
CA ILE A 418 16.00 -21.68 -14.27
C ILE A 418 14.47 -21.84 -14.33
N ILE A 419 13.71 -20.73 -14.28
CA ILE A 419 12.25 -20.75 -14.32
C ILE A 419 11.77 -20.60 -15.76
N THR A 420 12.41 -19.73 -16.53
CA THR A 420 11.96 -19.41 -17.90
C THR A 420 12.44 -20.42 -18.97
N GLY A 421 13.46 -21.22 -18.67
CA GLY A 421 13.98 -22.30 -19.55
C GLY A 421 14.94 -21.78 -20.57
#